data_22879677657badf62553b8f6d5225ddb
#
_entry.id   22879677657badf62553b8f6d5225ddb
#
_cell.length_a   1.000
_cell.length_b   1.000
_cell.length_c   1.000
_cell.angle_alpha   90.00
_cell.angle_beta   90.00
_cell.angle_gamma   90.00
#
_symmetry.space_group_name_H-M   'P 1'
#
loop_
_entity.id
_entity.type
_entity.pdbx_description
1 polymer ?
#
loop_
_entity_poly.entity_id
_entity_poly.type
_entity_poly.pdbx_seq_one_letter_code
_entity_poly.pdbx_strand_id
1 'polypeptide(L)'
;MKILNYAFAFVIIVSIGMLYDKYLKKYDIDSKETHNKLIEHYLLNGNSKKDNKPILWIHSKNEVNSRNSLSFYSRNTKNVNQGYLEMCINTIMKHCSSSFKVCLIDDESFSKLLPNWGIELNKLSEPIKSHVRQFAFIKLLYKYGGLCIPNSTIMMRDIKPLMDMFLNKKDFFAVESLSRNKSADTLKFIPGSQIMGAKKESDSLKKLIEYSQIQISTDNTNEMDFLGNFDFKLFEMYKQNEIDVVNANLFGIKDQNGKEVLIEDLLSSSPIKFSNNCYCIVIPKDELLKRTKFNWFVKLNKEQIIETDNNISNHLVHSLNK
;
A
#
# COMPACT_ATOMS: atom_id res chain seq x y z
N MET A 1 34.14 44.95 -33.44
CA MET A 1 33.96 44.82 -31.96
C MET A 1 32.61 44.24 -31.55
N LYS A 2 31.48 44.66 -32.06
CA LYS A 2 30.16 44.15 -31.62
C LYS A 2 29.92 42.63 -31.87
N ILE A 3 30.34 42.12 -33.03
CA ILE A 3 30.18 40.69 -33.41
C ILE A 3 30.97 39.77 -32.49
N LEU A 4 32.17 40.16 -32.08
CA LEU A 4 33.03 39.38 -31.16
C LEU A 4 32.38 39.26 -29.79
N ASN A 5 31.72 40.32 -29.29
CA ASN A 5 31.01 40.31 -28.01
C ASN A 5 29.78 39.39 -28.05
N TYR A 6 29.04 39.30 -29.16
CA TYR A 6 27.94 38.35 -29.29
C TYR A 6 28.40 36.92 -29.37
N ALA A 7 29.53 36.66 -30.07
CA ALA A 7 30.13 35.34 -30.09
C ALA A 7 30.58 34.89 -28.68
N PHE A 8 31.19 35.77 -27.89
CA PHE A 8 31.57 35.49 -26.51
C PHE A 8 30.34 35.25 -25.62
N ALA A 9 29.30 36.05 -25.72
CA ALA A 9 28.06 35.88 -24.98
C ALA A 9 27.42 34.53 -25.31
N PHE A 10 27.38 34.11 -26.58
CA PHE A 10 26.85 32.82 -26.99
C PHE A 10 27.64 31.66 -26.39
N VAL A 11 28.97 31.70 -26.44
CA VAL A 11 29.82 30.65 -25.84
C VAL A 11 29.58 30.53 -24.35
N ILE A 12 29.45 31.68 -23.64
CA ILE A 12 29.16 31.66 -22.18
C ILE A 12 27.80 31.01 -21.90
N ILE A 13 26.75 31.39 -22.65
CA ILE A 13 25.40 30.82 -22.47
C ILE A 13 25.39 29.29 -22.72
N VAL A 14 26.03 28.85 -23.80
CA VAL A 14 26.14 27.42 -24.11
C VAL A 14 26.93 26.66 -23.05
N SER A 15 28.05 27.26 -22.55
CA SER A 15 28.84 26.66 -21.48
C SER A 15 28.06 26.54 -20.18
N ILE A 16 27.28 27.56 -19.82
CA ILE A 16 26.40 27.55 -18.63
C ILE A 16 25.32 26.47 -18.81
N GLY A 17 24.71 26.36 -19.98
CA GLY A 17 23.72 25.31 -20.29
C GLY A 17 24.31 23.90 -20.12
N MET A 18 25.49 23.65 -20.69
CA MET A 18 26.16 22.36 -20.55
C MET A 18 26.56 22.04 -19.08
N LEU A 19 27.00 23.03 -18.33
CA LEU A 19 27.31 22.85 -16.90
C LEU A 19 26.05 22.60 -16.08
N TYR A 20 24.95 23.27 -16.40
CA TYR A 20 23.66 23.08 -15.75
C TYR A 20 23.11 21.67 -16.02
N ASP A 21 23.13 21.20 -17.27
CA ASP A 21 22.73 19.84 -17.63
C ASP A 21 23.59 18.77 -16.95
N LYS A 22 24.90 18.99 -16.86
CA LYS A 22 25.81 18.10 -16.17
C LYS A 22 25.56 18.09 -14.65
N TYR A 23 25.23 19.23 -14.07
CA TYR A 23 24.88 19.35 -12.65
C TYR A 23 23.55 18.67 -12.35
N LEU A 24 22.51 18.88 -13.18
CA LEU A 24 21.22 18.21 -13.04
C LEU A 24 21.35 16.69 -13.13
N LYS A 25 22.11 16.18 -14.11
CA LYS A 25 22.37 14.74 -14.24
C LYS A 25 23.09 14.18 -13.02
N LYS A 26 24.08 14.90 -12.49
CA LYS A 26 24.79 14.49 -11.27
C LYS A 26 23.86 14.49 -10.07
N TYR A 27 23.05 15.54 -9.91
CA TYR A 27 22.06 15.64 -8.82
C TYR A 27 21.01 14.52 -8.89
N ASP A 28 20.53 14.18 -10.08
CA ASP A 28 19.57 13.07 -10.29
C ASP A 28 20.19 11.70 -9.96
N ILE A 29 21.47 11.49 -10.30
CA ILE A 29 22.21 10.27 -9.94
C ILE A 29 22.41 10.20 -8.42
N ASP A 30 22.85 11.26 -7.78
CA ASP A 30 23.05 11.31 -6.33
C ASP A 30 21.72 11.16 -5.57
N SER A 31 20.62 11.73 -6.10
CA SER A 31 19.29 11.57 -5.53
C SER A 31 18.79 10.12 -5.65
N LYS A 32 19.01 9.46 -6.79
CA LYS A 32 18.65 8.05 -7.00
C LYS A 32 19.45 7.10 -6.11
N GLU A 33 20.75 7.36 -5.92
CA GLU A 33 21.58 6.56 -5.02
C GLU A 33 21.16 6.72 -3.57
N THR A 34 20.87 7.95 -3.12
CA THR A 34 20.34 8.21 -1.79
C THR A 34 18.99 7.56 -1.57
N HIS A 35 18.09 7.60 -2.58
CA HIS A 35 16.79 6.92 -2.53
C HIS A 35 16.95 5.41 -2.40
N ASN A 36 17.84 4.80 -3.18
CA ASN A 36 18.07 3.37 -3.12
C ASN A 36 18.59 2.93 -1.74
N LYS A 37 19.53 3.68 -1.15
CA LYS A 37 20.04 3.41 0.21
C LYS A 37 18.95 3.49 1.27
N LEU A 38 18.03 4.46 1.16
CA LEU A 38 16.89 4.57 2.08
C LEU A 38 15.93 3.39 1.96
N ILE A 39 15.67 2.93 0.73
CA ILE A 39 14.77 1.79 0.48
C ILE A 39 15.43 0.48 0.94
N GLU A 40 16.74 0.31 0.74
CA GLU A 40 17.48 -0.89 1.15
C GLU A 40 17.31 -1.25 2.63
N HIS A 41 17.15 -0.23 3.48
CA HIS A 41 16.93 -0.44 4.91
C HIS A 41 15.60 -1.15 5.23
N TYR A 42 14.60 -1.03 4.35
CA TYR A 42 13.26 -1.61 4.54
C TYR A 42 13.00 -2.85 3.68
N LEU A 43 14.00 -3.31 2.91
CA LEU A 43 13.85 -4.48 2.06
C LEU A 43 13.77 -5.76 2.88
N LEU A 44 12.78 -6.60 2.57
CA LEU A 44 12.68 -7.96 3.10
C LEU A 44 13.53 -8.97 2.32
N ASN A 45 13.82 -8.70 1.04
CA ASN A 45 14.49 -9.66 0.14
C ASN A 45 16.02 -9.56 0.13
N GLY A 46 16.65 -8.89 1.09
CA GLY A 46 18.11 -8.76 1.08
C GLY A 46 18.67 -8.08 -0.18
N ASN A 47 19.97 -7.92 -0.28
CA ASN A 47 20.72 -7.16 -1.29
C ASN A 47 20.22 -7.27 -2.73
N SER A 48 19.24 -6.50 -3.14
CA SER A 48 18.90 -6.31 -4.54
C SER A 48 19.73 -5.16 -5.12
N LYS A 49 21.01 -5.42 -5.40
CA LYS A 49 21.87 -4.47 -6.10
C LYS A 49 21.26 -4.13 -7.46
N LYS A 50 20.94 -2.83 -7.67
CA LYS A 50 20.64 -2.21 -8.98
C LYS A 50 19.46 -2.73 -9.81
N ASP A 51 18.51 -3.45 -9.25
CA ASP A 51 17.33 -3.87 -10.00
C ASP A 51 16.30 -2.74 -10.12
N ASN A 52 15.87 -2.47 -11.35
CA ASN A 52 14.78 -1.53 -11.67
C ASN A 52 13.38 -2.07 -11.32
N LYS A 53 13.30 -2.99 -10.34
CA LYS A 53 12.03 -3.55 -9.90
C LYS A 53 11.18 -2.49 -9.20
N PRO A 54 9.86 -2.46 -9.43
CA PRO A 54 8.96 -1.61 -8.69
C PRO A 54 8.93 -2.03 -7.21
N ILE A 55 8.49 -1.11 -6.37
CA ILE A 55 8.42 -1.34 -4.93
C ILE A 55 7.03 -1.84 -4.57
N LEU A 56 6.98 -2.87 -3.73
CA LEU A 56 5.77 -3.36 -3.08
C LEU A 56 5.82 -2.93 -1.60
N TRP A 57 4.97 -1.99 -1.24
CA TRP A 57 4.89 -1.43 0.09
C TRP A 57 3.94 -2.21 0.96
N ILE A 58 4.42 -2.72 2.09
CA ILE A 58 3.63 -3.39 3.12
C ILE A 58 3.77 -2.58 4.40
N HIS A 59 2.67 -2.20 5.02
CA HIS A 59 2.69 -1.50 6.29
C HIS A 59 2.31 -2.44 7.44
N SER A 60 3.14 -2.44 8.47
CA SER A 60 2.85 -3.11 9.71
C SER A 60 2.65 -2.08 10.82
N LYS A 61 1.45 -2.03 11.37
CA LYS A 61 1.23 -1.33 12.63
C LYS A 61 1.84 -2.17 13.73
N ASN A 62 2.59 -1.55 14.66
CA ASN A 62 3.07 -2.22 15.87
C ASN A 62 1.90 -2.40 16.86
N GLU A 63 0.88 -3.15 16.47
CA GLU A 63 -0.21 -3.52 17.35
C GLU A 63 0.21 -4.76 18.14
N VAL A 64 0.76 -4.54 19.32
CA VAL A 64 1.06 -5.63 20.25
C VAL A 64 -0.25 -6.14 20.84
N ASN A 65 -0.64 -7.36 20.49
CA ASN A 65 -1.69 -8.05 21.21
C ASN A 65 -1.12 -8.53 22.56
N SER A 66 -1.39 -7.78 23.63
CA SER A 66 -0.90 -8.09 24.98
C SER A 66 -1.33 -9.45 25.53
N ARG A 67 -2.33 -10.11 24.90
CA ARG A 67 -2.81 -11.43 25.30
C ARG A 67 -1.97 -12.58 24.75
N ASN A 68 -1.16 -12.34 23.71
CA ASN A 68 -0.24 -13.33 23.13
C ASN A 68 1.23 -13.04 23.47
N SER A 69 1.50 -12.13 24.37
CA SER A 69 2.85 -11.88 24.86
C SER A 69 3.31 -13.09 25.67
N LEU A 70 4.46 -13.68 25.33
CA LEU A 70 5.13 -14.74 26.09
C LEU A 70 5.46 -14.31 27.53
N SER A 71 5.49 -13.01 27.77
CA SER A 71 5.69 -12.40 29.07
C SER A 71 4.75 -11.22 29.24
N PHE A 72 3.95 -11.21 30.28
CA PHE A 72 3.08 -10.09 30.67
C PHE A 72 3.85 -8.78 30.87
N TYR A 73 5.14 -8.88 31.17
CA TYR A 73 6.05 -7.74 31.37
C TYR A 73 6.74 -7.26 30.09
N SER A 74 6.71 -8.01 28.99
CA SER A 74 7.36 -7.64 27.73
C SER A 74 6.47 -6.79 26.83
N ARG A 75 5.86 -5.73 27.37
CA ARG A 75 5.04 -4.77 26.60
C ARG A 75 5.84 -4.00 25.53
N ASN A 76 7.16 -4.11 25.53
CA ASN A 76 8.07 -3.40 24.62
C ASN A 76 8.52 -4.24 23.43
N THR A 77 7.96 -5.41 23.18
CA THR A 77 8.31 -6.17 21.97
C THR A 77 7.63 -5.56 20.75
N LYS A 78 8.41 -5.20 19.75
CA LYS A 78 7.92 -4.77 18.42
C LYS A 78 7.44 -5.97 17.58
N ASN A 79 7.46 -7.17 18.11
CA ASN A 79 7.03 -8.37 17.41
C ASN A 79 5.52 -8.35 17.19
N VAL A 80 5.11 -8.54 15.96
CA VAL A 80 3.71 -8.73 15.60
C VAL A 80 3.31 -10.12 16.08
N ASN A 81 2.64 -10.21 17.23
CA ASN A 81 2.18 -11.47 17.82
C ASN A 81 0.93 -12.03 17.11
N GLN A 82 0.83 -11.88 15.80
CA GLN A 82 -0.29 -12.34 14.99
C GLN A 82 0.26 -13.28 13.91
N GLY A 83 0.22 -14.59 14.20
CA GLY A 83 0.79 -15.61 13.31
C GLY A 83 0.28 -15.55 11.89
N TYR A 84 -1.02 -15.24 11.66
CA TYR A 84 -1.59 -15.15 10.33
C TYR A 84 -1.00 -14.00 9.49
N LEU A 85 -0.64 -12.86 10.10
CA LEU A 85 -0.02 -11.75 9.36
C LEU A 85 1.38 -12.11 8.88
N GLU A 86 2.14 -12.81 9.72
CA GLU A 86 3.46 -13.30 9.31
C GLU A 86 3.35 -14.30 8.16
N MET A 87 2.36 -15.22 8.22
CA MET A 87 2.10 -16.14 7.12
C MET A 87 1.66 -15.39 5.84
N CYS A 88 0.81 -14.36 5.94
CA CYS A 88 0.45 -13.50 4.80
C CYS A 88 1.70 -12.85 4.18
N ILE A 89 2.57 -12.24 4.98
CA ILE A 89 3.82 -11.63 4.49
C ILE A 89 4.69 -12.69 3.81
N ASN A 90 4.78 -13.90 4.35
CA ASN A 90 5.52 -14.99 3.72
C ASN A 90 4.94 -15.38 2.34
N THR A 91 3.61 -15.37 2.16
CA THR A 91 3.01 -15.59 0.83
C THR A 91 3.38 -14.48 -0.15
N ILE A 92 3.38 -13.21 0.31
CA ILE A 92 3.79 -12.06 -0.52
C ILE A 92 5.26 -12.21 -0.92
N MET A 93 6.13 -12.55 0.01
CA MET A 93 7.54 -12.78 -0.26
C MET A 93 7.74 -13.90 -1.29
N LYS A 94 7.04 -15.01 -1.10
CA LYS A 94 7.14 -16.17 -2.00
C LYS A 94 6.77 -15.83 -3.44
N HIS A 95 5.66 -15.13 -3.65
CA HIS A 95 5.12 -14.89 -4.99
C HIS A 95 5.64 -13.60 -5.66
N CYS A 96 6.05 -12.60 -4.88
CA CYS A 96 6.38 -11.27 -5.43
C CYS A 96 7.85 -10.86 -5.32
N SER A 97 8.69 -11.56 -4.53
CA SER A 97 10.09 -11.15 -4.33
C SER A 97 10.95 -11.20 -5.60
N SER A 98 10.58 -12.03 -6.60
CA SER A 98 11.26 -12.10 -7.88
C SER A 98 11.02 -10.87 -8.76
N SER A 99 9.85 -10.22 -8.63
CA SER A 99 9.37 -9.12 -9.50
C SER A 99 9.28 -7.77 -8.82
N PHE A 100 9.31 -7.73 -7.50
CA PHE A 100 9.25 -6.52 -6.68
C PHE A 100 10.41 -6.40 -5.70
N LYS A 101 10.69 -5.15 -5.32
CA LYS A 101 11.39 -4.82 -4.07
C LYS A 101 10.33 -4.77 -2.97
N VAL A 102 10.24 -5.82 -2.14
CA VAL A 102 9.25 -5.90 -1.07
C VAL A 102 9.75 -5.15 0.16
N CYS A 103 9.10 -4.06 0.50
CA CYS A 103 9.46 -3.21 1.63
C CYS A 103 8.43 -3.30 2.74
N LEU A 104 8.88 -3.61 3.95
CA LEU A 104 8.07 -3.56 5.16
C LEU A 104 8.36 -2.27 5.92
N ILE A 105 7.35 -1.43 6.07
CA ILE A 105 7.42 -0.12 6.73
C ILE A 105 6.46 -0.04 7.92
N ASP A 106 6.74 0.90 8.79
CA ASP A 106 5.90 1.26 9.94
C ASP A 106 5.61 2.76 9.97
N ASP A 107 4.93 3.25 11.00
CA ASP A 107 4.60 4.67 11.15
C ASP A 107 5.85 5.56 11.30
N GLU A 108 6.95 5.06 11.85
CA GLU A 108 8.21 5.81 12.01
C GLU A 108 8.97 5.93 10.67
N SER A 109 8.75 4.99 9.77
CA SER A 109 9.42 4.95 8.46
C SER A 109 9.04 6.15 7.58
N PHE A 110 7.83 6.71 7.76
CA PHE A 110 7.39 7.86 6.97
C PHE A 110 8.28 9.09 7.18
N SER A 111 8.75 9.35 8.39
CA SER A 111 9.65 10.48 8.68
C SER A 111 11.00 10.35 7.97
N LYS A 112 11.46 9.13 7.70
CA LYS A 112 12.72 8.83 7.01
C LYS A 112 12.56 8.81 5.49
N LEU A 113 11.42 8.29 5.01
CA LEU A 113 11.17 8.10 3.59
C LEU A 113 10.61 9.36 2.91
N LEU A 114 9.81 10.17 3.62
CA LEU A 114 9.16 11.35 3.06
C LEU A 114 9.92 12.63 3.41
N PRO A 115 10.32 13.44 2.40
CA PRO A 115 10.96 14.73 2.67
C PRO A 115 9.95 15.67 3.33
N ASN A 116 10.43 16.47 4.26
CA ASN A 116 9.62 17.47 4.99
C ASN A 116 8.41 16.88 5.73
N TRP A 117 8.50 15.60 6.12
CA TRP A 117 7.49 14.98 6.96
C TRP A 117 7.77 15.31 8.43
N GLY A 118 7.03 16.30 8.95
CA GLY A 118 7.17 16.73 10.34
C GLY A 118 6.14 16.15 11.32
N ILE A 119 5.29 15.21 10.87
CA ILE A 119 4.20 14.67 11.67
C ILE A 119 4.64 13.37 12.35
N GLU A 120 4.63 13.35 13.69
CA GLU A 120 4.87 12.16 14.48
C GLU A 120 3.56 11.39 14.71
N LEU A 121 3.33 10.35 13.93
CA LEU A 121 2.11 9.54 14.00
C LEU A 121 1.88 8.91 15.38
N ASN A 122 2.94 8.61 16.13
CA ASN A 122 2.84 8.04 17.47
C ASN A 122 2.21 9.01 18.49
N LYS A 123 2.22 10.32 18.22
CA LYS A 123 1.60 11.35 19.06
C LYS A 123 0.14 11.61 18.71
N LEU A 124 -0.35 11.07 17.61
CA LEU A 124 -1.73 11.24 17.18
C LEU A 124 -2.62 10.12 17.72
N SER A 125 -3.86 10.49 18.08
CA SER A 125 -4.93 9.53 18.41
C SER A 125 -5.72 9.13 17.16
N GLU A 126 -6.41 7.99 17.21
CA GLU A 126 -7.41 7.65 16.22
C GLU A 126 -8.67 8.58 16.41
N PRO A 127 -9.37 8.97 15.34
CA PRO A 127 -9.19 8.55 13.94
C PRO A 127 -8.16 9.35 13.13
N ILE A 128 -7.69 10.49 13.61
CA ILE A 128 -6.77 11.40 12.89
C ILE A 128 -5.50 10.67 12.46
N LYS A 129 -4.98 9.79 13.30
CA LYS A 129 -3.81 8.96 13.00
C LYS A 129 -3.99 8.13 11.73
N SER A 130 -5.14 7.52 11.55
CA SER A 130 -5.45 6.73 10.35
C SER A 130 -5.53 7.62 9.11
N HIS A 131 -6.11 8.82 9.20
CA HIS A 131 -6.18 9.78 8.10
C HIS A 131 -4.80 10.25 7.66
N VAL A 132 -3.96 10.62 8.62
CA VAL A 132 -2.58 11.07 8.35
C VAL A 132 -1.73 9.93 7.79
N ARG A 133 -1.93 8.69 8.27
CA ARG A 133 -1.27 7.51 7.72
C ARG A 133 -1.63 7.28 6.25
N GLN A 134 -2.91 7.40 5.91
CA GLN A 134 -3.36 7.30 4.52
C GLN A 134 -2.72 8.37 3.63
N PHE A 135 -2.68 9.60 4.10
CA PHE A 135 -1.99 10.70 3.42
C PHE A 135 -0.49 10.41 3.22
N ALA A 136 0.17 9.82 4.22
CA ALA A 136 1.55 9.39 4.09
C ALA A 136 1.76 8.36 2.98
N PHE A 137 0.85 7.38 2.84
CA PHE A 137 0.91 6.41 1.74
C PHE A 137 0.77 7.04 0.36
N ILE A 138 -0.12 8.01 0.20
CA ILE A 138 -0.28 8.72 -1.07
C ILE A 138 1.01 9.47 -1.42
N LYS A 139 1.62 10.17 -0.46
CA LYS A 139 2.92 10.84 -0.64
C LYS A 139 4.05 9.85 -0.94
N LEU A 140 4.03 8.68 -0.30
CA LEU A 140 5.01 7.62 -0.55
C LEU A 140 4.92 7.11 -1.99
N LEU A 141 3.72 6.79 -2.46
CA LEU A 141 3.48 6.37 -3.84
C LEU A 141 3.82 7.47 -4.83
N TYR A 142 3.52 8.73 -4.53
CA TYR A 142 3.90 9.86 -5.39
C TYR A 142 5.42 9.95 -5.54
N LYS A 143 6.16 9.84 -4.44
CA LYS A 143 7.62 9.99 -4.44
C LYS A 143 8.35 8.80 -5.06
N TYR A 144 7.93 7.59 -4.77
CA TYR A 144 8.66 6.36 -5.14
C TYR A 144 7.95 5.52 -6.20
N GLY A 145 6.65 5.68 -6.36
CA GLY A 145 5.81 4.78 -7.13
C GLY A 145 5.64 3.42 -6.48
N GLY A 146 5.11 2.48 -7.24
CA GLY A 146 4.93 1.09 -6.83
C GLY A 146 3.51 0.74 -6.44
N LEU A 147 3.37 -0.27 -5.61
CA LEU A 147 2.09 -0.83 -5.17
C LEU A 147 2.03 -0.88 -3.64
N CYS A 148 0.97 -0.34 -3.04
CA CYS A 148 0.65 -0.54 -1.62
C CYS A 148 -0.36 -1.66 -1.47
N ILE A 149 -0.10 -2.60 -0.55
CA ILE A 149 -1.03 -3.67 -0.17
C ILE A 149 -1.07 -3.83 1.35
N PRO A 150 -2.21 -4.27 1.92
CA PRO A 150 -2.29 -4.62 3.34
C PRO A 150 -1.40 -5.81 3.69
N ASN A 151 -0.84 -5.82 4.90
CA ASN A 151 -0.08 -6.95 5.43
C ASN A 151 -0.95 -8.19 5.70
N SER A 152 -2.28 -8.05 5.66
CA SER A 152 -3.26 -9.14 5.80
C SER A 152 -3.70 -9.72 4.45
N THR A 153 -2.83 -9.71 3.46
CA THR A 153 -3.09 -10.21 2.10
C THR A 153 -2.44 -11.57 1.89
N ILE A 154 -3.24 -12.58 1.54
CA ILE A 154 -2.75 -13.89 1.08
C ILE A 154 -2.46 -13.77 -0.40
N MET A 155 -1.20 -13.77 -0.79
CA MET A 155 -0.81 -13.72 -2.20
C MET A 155 -0.89 -15.12 -2.82
N MET A 156 -1.57 -15.26 -3.97
CA MET A 156 -1.78 -16.53 -4.65
C MET A 156 -0.91 -16.68 -5.89
N ARG A 157 -0.47 -15.55 -6.45
CA ARG A 157 0.42 -15.45 -7.63
C ARG A 157 1.10 -14.09 -7.69
N ASP A 158 2.10 -13.94 -8.56
CA ASP A 158 2.76 -12.65 -8.78
C ASP A 158 1.77 -11.59 -9.28
N ILE A 159 1.74 -10.45 -8.62
CA ILE A 159 0.83 -9.33 -8.95
C ILE A 159 1.43 -8.34 -9.96
N LYS A 160 2.71 -8.50 -10.34
CA LYS A 160 3.39 -7.60 -11.28
C LYS A 160 2.68 -7.46 -12.63
N PRO A 161 2.21 -8.55 -13.28
CA PRO A 161 1.49 -8.42 -14.55
C PRO A 161 0.22 -7.58 -14.45
N LEU A 162 -0.51 -7.69 -13.31
CA LEU A 162 -1.70 -6.89 -13.07
C LEU A 162 -1.33 -5.40 -12.92
N MET A 163 -0.33 -5.10 -12.09
CA MET A 163 0.13 -3.73 -11.90
C MET A 163 0.55 -3.09 -13.24
N ASP A 164 1.33 -3.80 -14.05
CA ASP A 164 1.80 -3.31 -15.34
C ASP A 164 0.64 -3.05 -16.31
N MET A 165 -0.35 -3.94 -16.34
CA MET A 165 -1.52 -3.78 -17.20
C MET A 165 -2.28 -2.47 -16.92
N PHE A 166 -2.44 -2.09 -15.64
CA PHE A 166 -3.14 -0.87 -15.25
C PHE A 166 -2.25 0.37 -15.39
N LEU A 167 -0.98 0.29 -14.95
CA LEU A 167 -0.05 1.42 -15.05
C LEU A 167 0.38 1.74 -16.49
N ASN A 168 0.21 0.82 -17.43
CA ASN A 168 0.41 1.15 -18.85
C ASN A 168 -0.72 2.01 -19.42
N LYS A 169 -1.93 1.95 -18.84
CA LYS A 169 -3.08 2.74 -19.28
C LYS A 169 -3.15 4.09 -18.58
N LYS A 170 -2.93 4.11 -17.28
CA LYS A 170 -3.00 5.29 -16.40
C LYS A 170 -1.74 5.40 -15.55
N ASP A 171 -1.55 6.51 -14.89
CA ASP A 171 -0.44 6.75 -13.96
C ASP A 171 -0.76 6.32 -12.52
N PHE A 172 -2.06 6.07 -12.22
CA PHE A 172 -2.55 5.65 -10.92
C PHE A 172 -3.78 4.76 -11.06
N PHE A 173 -3.90 3.76 -10.20
CA PHE A 173 -5.10 2.94 -10.03
C PHE A 173 -5.37 2.65 -8.56
N ALA A 174 -6.65 2.44 -8.24
CA ALA A 174 -7.11 1.92 -6.97
C ALA A 174 -7.84 0.59 -7.18
N VAL A 175 -8.08 -0.15 -6.10
CA VAL A 175 -8.85 -1.40 -6.14
C VAL A 175 -10.23 -1.14 -5.57
N GLU A 176 -11.24 -1.74 -6.18
CA GLU A 176 -12.61 -1.74 -5.65
C GLU A 176 -12.59 -2.34 -4.23
N SER A 177 -13.22 -1.65 -3.29
CA SER A 177 -13.34 -2.09 -1.90
C SER A 177 -14.79 -2.36 -1.53
N LEU A 178 -14.98 -3.08 -0.42
CA LEU A 178 -16.28 -3.16 0.24
C LEU A 178 -16.52 -1.86 0.99
N SER A 179 -17.41 -1.02 0.49
CA SER A 179 -17.81 0.15 1.25
C SER A 179 -19.00 -0.20 2.15
N ARG A 180 -18.84 0.12 3.41
CA ARG A 180 -19.89 -0.01 4.44
C ARG A 180 -20.49 1.33 4.83
N ASN A 181 -20.20 2.39 4.07
CA ASN A 181 -20.73 3.71 4.26
C ASN A 181 -22.05 3.87 3.49
N LYS A 182 -22.88 4.86 3.89
CA LYS A 182 -24.13 5.23 3.18
C LYS A 182 -23.92 5.49 1.69
N SER A 183 -22.72 5.88 1.28
CA SER A 183 -22.34 6.04 -0.13
C SER A 183 -22.41 4.73 -0.92
N ALA A 184 -22.30 3.57 -0.28
CA ALA A 184 -22.40 2.26 -0.93
C ALA A 184 -23.79 1.97 -1.48
N ASP A 185 -24.83 2.52 -0.87
CA ASP A 185 -26.23 2.32 -1.28
C ASP A 185 -26.55 3.02 -2.61
N THR A 186 -25.75 4.04 -2.96
CA THR A 186 -25.97 4.88 -4.16
C THR A 186 -24.98 4.60 -5.30
N LEU A 187 -23.88 3.96 -5.03
CA LEU A 187 -22.81 3.71 -6.00
C LEU A 187 -22.72 2.22 -6.36
N LYS A 188 -22.55 1.92 -7.66
CA LYS A 188 -22.40 0.53 -8.14
C LYS A 188 -21.16 -0.17 -7.61
N PHE A 189 -20.12 0.59 -7.31
CA PHE A 189 -18.87 0.15 -6.67
C PHE A 189 -18.16 1.36 -6.08
N ILE A 190 -17.25 1.12 -5.15
CA ILE A 190 -16.46 2.16 -4.50
C ILE A 190 -14.99 1.78 -4.58
N PRO A 191 -14.12 2.65 -5.15
CA PRO A 191 -12.69 2.48 -5.05
C PRO A 191 -12.24 2.60 -3.60
N GLY A 192 -11.27 1.81 -3.18
CA GLY A 192 -10.70 1.88 -1.84
C GLY A 192 -9.24 2.31 -1.84
N SER A 193 -8.84 2.94 -0.77
CA SER A 193 -7.47 3.43 -0.57
C SER A 193 -6.51 2.41 0.04
N GLN A 194 -6.99 1.21 0.35
CA GLN A 194 -6.16 0.18 0.99
C GLN A 194 -5.14 -0.45 0.02
N ILE A 195 -5.51 -0.54 -1.26
CA ILE A 195 -4.67 -1.10 -2.31
C ILE A 195 -4.62 -0.10 -3.45
N MET A 196 -3.46 0.46 -3.68
CA MET A 196 -3.22 1.50 -4.67
C MET A 196 -1.89 1.26 -5.37
N GLY A 197 -1.87 1.44 -6.69
CA GLY A 197 -0.65 1.38 -7.48
C GLY A 197 -0.45 2.65 -8.29
N ALA A 198 0.78 3.15 -8.34
CA ALA A 198 1.08 4.39 -9.05
C ALA A 198 2.48 4.40 -9.70
N LYS A 199 2.60 5.18 -10.76
CA LYS A 199 3.89 5.63 -11.24
C LYS A 199 4.45 6.71 -10.31
N LYS A 200 5.77 6.80 -10.27
CA LYS A 200 6.44 7.90 -9.58
C LYS A 200 6.01 9.24 -10.20
N GLU A 201 5.76 10.24 -9.34
CA GLU A 201 5.37 11.60 -9.73
C GLU A 201 4.08 11.66 -10.57
N SER A 202 3.13 10.77 -10.29
CA SER A 202 1.82 10.72 -10.95
C SER A 202 1.02 12.01 -10.76
N ASP A 203 0.53 12.59 -11.85
CA ASP A 203 -0.31 13.80 -11.80
C ASP A 203 -1.63 13.54 -11.07
N SER A 204 -2.20 12.35 -11.24
CA SER A 204 -3.41 11.94 -10.53
C SER A 204 -3.19 11.89 -9.01
N LEU A 205 -2.03 11.36 -8.56
CA LEU A 205 -1.68 11.38 -7.15
C LEU A 205 -1.42 12.78 -6.60
N LYS A 206 -0.86 13.69 -7.41
CA LYS A 206 -0.66 15.10 -7.01
C LYS A 206 -1.98 15.76 -6.65
N LYS A 207 -3.01 15.61 -7.49
CA LYS A 207 -4.37 16.12 -7.22
C LYS A 207 -4.94 15.52 -5.93
N LEU A 208 -4.73 14.21 -5.72
CA LEU A 208 -5.19 13.51 -4.52
C LEU A 208 -4.46 13.98 -3.27
N ILE A 209 -3.17 14.31 -3.35
CA ILE A 209 -2.40 14.91 -2.25
C ILE A 209 -2.98 16.26 -1.86
N GLU A 210 -3.24 17.15 -2.84
CA GLU A 210 -3.82 18.48 -2.62
C GLU A 210 -5.20 18.36 -1.94
N TYR A 211 -6.06 17.49 -2.45
CA TYR A 211 -7.35 17.21 -1.85
C TYR A 211 -7.23 16.68 -0.40
N SER A 212 -6.33 15.73 -0.16
CA SER A 212 -6.14 15.14 1.17
C SER A 212 -5.60 16.15 2.18
N GLN A 213 -4.73 17.07 1.74
CA GLN A 213 -4.24 18.16 2.60
C GLN A 213 -5.38 19.06 3.07
N ILE A 214 -6.31 19.41 2.18
CA ILE A 214 -7.49 20.19 2.52
C ILE A 214 -8.36 19.44 3.52
N GLN A 215 -8.61 18.14 3.29
CA GLN A 215 -9.44 17.32 4.17
C GLN A 215 -8.83 17.18 5.57
N ILE A 216 -7.51 16.99 5.69
CA ILE A 216 -6.85 16.89 7.00
C ILE A 216 -6.82 18.24 7.73
N SER A 217 -6.78 19.36 7.01
CA SER A 217 -6.77 20.69 7.58
C SER A 217 -8.16 21.17 8.04
N THR A 218 -9.24 20.54 7.55
CA THR A 218 -10.59 20.76 8.05
C THR A 218 -10.80 19.93 9.32
N ASP A 219 -11.65 20.41 10.25
CA ASP A 219 -11.90 19.74 11.53
C ASP A 219 -12.81 18.50 11.35
N ASN A 220 -12.29 17.52 10.60
CA ASN A 220 -12.96 16.24 10.37
C ASN A 220 -12.46 15.23 11.42
N THR A 221 -13.09 15.22 12.57
CA THR A 221 -12.80 14.26 13.65
C THR A 221 -13.51 12.92 13.43
N ASN A 222 -14.47 12.85 12.51
CA ASN A 222 -15.22 11.65 12.20
C ASN A 222 -14.49 10.81 11.13
N GLU A 223 -13.99 9.65 11.54
CA GLU A 223 -13.28 8.71 10.64
C GLU A 223 -14.13 8.29 9.43
N MET A 224 -15.44 8.09 9.62
CA MET A 224 -16.34 7.67 8.55
C MET A 224 -16.51 8.76 7.48
N ASP A 225 -16.60 10.01 7.89
CA ASP A 225 -16.74 11.12 6.95
C ASP A 225 -15.47 11.33 6.14
N PHE A 226 -14.30 11.26 6.77
CA PHE A 226 -13.04 11.38 6.08
C PHE A 226 -12.84 10.26 5.05
N LEU A 227 -12.99 9.00 5.44
CA LEU A 227 -12.82 7.86 4.55
C LEU A 227 -13.88 7.88 3.44
N GLY A 228 -15.13 8.23 3.75
CA GLY A 228 -16.18 8.37 2.75
C GLY A 228 -15.87 9.44 1.71
N ASN A 229 -15.39 10.59 2.14
CA ASN A 229 -15.01 11.69 1.25
C ASN A 229 -13.82 11.32 0.37
N PHE A 230 -12.84 10.59 0.90
CA PHE A 230 -11.69 10.13 0.15
C PHE A 230 -12.06 9.11 -0.93
N ASP A 231 -12.82 8.08 -0.56
CA ASP A 231 -13.31 7.06 -1.50
C ASP A 231 -14.21 7.68 -2.58
N PHE A 232 -15.04 8.67 -2.20
CA PHE A 232 -15.84 9.44 -3.14
C PHE A 232 -14.97 10.23 -4.12
N LYS A 233 -13.86 10.83 -3.64
CA LYS A 233 -12.91 11.52 -4.52
C LYS A 233 -12.25 10.58 -5.52
N LEU A 234 -11.85 9.39 -5.10
CA LEU A 234 -11.36 8.35 -6.00
C LEU A 234 -12.41 7.97 -7.05
N PHE A 235 -13.68 7.88 -6.66
CA PHE A 235 -14.77 7.58 -7.57
C PHE A 235 -15.02 8.71 -8.58
N GLU A 236 -14.93 10.00 -8.16
CA GLU A 236 -14.97 11.13 -9.08
C GLU A 236 -13.84 11.09 -10.10
N MET A 237 -12.61 10.85 -9.66
CA MET A 237 -11.43 10.74 -10.53
C MET A 237 -11.59 9.59 -11.53
N TYR A 238 -12.18 8.47 -11.11
CA TYR A 238 -12.52 7.37 -12.01
C TYR A 238 -13.56 7.79 -13.05
N LYS A 239 -14.65 8.45 -12.65
CA LYS A 239 -15.67 8.98 -13.58
C LYS A 239 -15.10 9.98 -14.59
N GLN A 240 -14.13 10.78 -14.18
CA GLN A 240 -13.42 11.72 -15.02
C GLN A 240 -12.35 11.05 -15.90
N ASN A 241 -12.25 9.71 -15.83
CA ASN A 241 -11.24 8.93 -16.56
C ASN A 241 -9.78 9.33 -16.23
N GLU A 242 -9.54 9.84 -15.02
CA GLU A 242 -8.19 10.19 -14.57
C GLU A 242 -7.45 8.96 -14.04
N ILE A 243 -8.17 8.04 -13.39
CA ILE A 243 -7.62 6.80 -12.80
C ILE A 243 -8.36 5.57 -13.30
N ASP A 244 -7.75 4.41 -13.15
CA ASP A 244 -8.41 3.11 -13.31
C ASP A 244 -8.80 2.51 -11.97
N VAL A 245 -9.85 1.69 -11.95
CA VAL A 245 -10.27 0.91 -10.77
C VAL A 245 -10.26 -0.57 -11.12
N VAL A 246 -9.51 -1.32 -10.33
CA VAL A 246 -9.38 -2.77 -10.48
C VAL A 246 -10.53 -3.47 -9.79
N ASN A 247 -11.14 -4.45 -10.45
CA ASN A 247 -12.27 -5.19 -9.92
C ASN A 247 -11.90 -6.01 -8.67
N ALA A 248 -12.76 -5.98 -7.66
CA ALA A 248 -12.61 -6.64 -6.38
C ALA A 248 -12.46 -8.17 -6.45
N ASN A 249 -12.98 -8.82 -7.50
CA ASN A 249 -12.87 -10.28 -7.67
C ASN A 249 -11.42 -10.75 -7.93
N LEU A 250 -10.54 -9.85 -8.42
CA LEU A 250 -9.11 -10.15 -8.61
C LEU A 250 -8.32 -10.14 -7.30
N PHE A 251 -8.92 -9.58 -6.25
CA PHE A 251 -8.32 -9.43 -4.91
C PHE A 251 -9.05 -10.27 -3.85
N GLY A 252 -9.94 -11.18 -4.25
CA GLY A 252 -10.70 -12.02 -3.33
C GLY A 252 -11.61 -11.24 -2.37
N ILE A 253 -11.89 -9.98 -2.68
CA ILE A 253 -12.87 -9.14 -1.98
C ILE A 253 -14.30 -9.52 -2.41
N LYS A 254 -14.44 -9.96 -3.65
CA LYS A 254 -15.66 -10.57 -4.20
C LYS A 254 -15.37 -11.97 -4.74
N ASP A 255 -16.36 -12.86 -4.69
CA ASP A 255 -16.29 -14.18 -5.27
C ASP A 255 -16.41 -14.14 -6.82
N GLN A 256 -16.41 -15.30 -7.47
CA GLN A 256 -16.55 -15.38 -8.94
C GLN A 256 -17.89 -14.86 -9.46
N ASN A 257 -18.93 -14.81 -8.62
CA ASN A 257 -20.27 -14.35 -8.96
C ASN A 257 -20.47 -12.86 -8.64
N GLY A 258 -19.44 -12.18 -8.10
CA GLY A 258 -19.51 -10.79 -7.68
C GLY A 258 -20.15 -10.58 -6.31
N LYS A 259 -20.39 -11.66 -5.54
CA LYS A 259 -20.85 -11.57 -4.15
C LYS A 259 -19.69 -11.15 -3.27
N GLU A 260 -19.95 -10.26 -2.34
CA GLU A 260 -18.98 -9.82 -1.34
C GLU A 260 -18.54 -10.97 -0.44
N VAL A 261 -17.23 -11.07 -0.21
CA VAL A 261 -16.62 -12.06 0.68
C VAL A 261 -16.45 -11.42 2.05
N LEU A 262 -17.27 -11.86 2.99
CA LEU A 262 -17.27 -11.36 4.35
C LEU A 262 -16.29 -12.15 5.23
N ILE A 263 -15.96 -11.59 6.41
CA ILE A 263 -15.11 -12.29 7.37
C ILE A 263 -15.73 -13.61 7.84
N GLU A 264 -17.06 -13.66 7.90
CA GLU A 264 -17.84 -14.88 8.17
C GLU A 264 -17.55 -15.99 7.16
N ASP A 265 -17.53 -15.64 5.87
CA ASP A 265 -17.23 -16.58 4.79
C ASP A 265 -15.78 -17.04 4.86
N LEU A 266 -14.85 -16.12 5.14
CA LEU A 266 -13.41 -16.42 5.27
C LEU A 266 -13.08 -17.33 6.45
N LEU A 267 -13.80 -17.22 7.55
CA LEU A 267 -13.63 -18.07 8.75
C LEU A 267 -14.50 -19.32 8.75
N SER A 268 -15.32 -19.54 7.71
CA SER A 268 -16.10 -20.77 7.56
C SER A 268 -15.29 -21.87 6.89
N SER A 269 -15.70 -23.12 7.08
CA SER A 269 -15.17 -24.30 6.37
C SER A 269 -15.79 -24.48 4.97
N SER A 270 -16.89 -23.76 4.66
CA SER A 270 -17.52 -23.82 3.34
C SER A 270 -16.64 -23.19 2.28
N PRO A 271 -16.26 -23.90 1.20
CA PRO A 271 -15.32 -23.37 0.20
C PRO A 271 -15.87 -22.13 -0.51
N ILE A 272 -15.06 -21.10 -0.63
CA ILE A 272 -15.38 -19.91 -1.42
C ILE A 272 -14.85 -20.12 -2.85
N LYS A 273 -15.71 -19.90 -3.84
CA LYS A 273 -15.32 -19.98 -5.24
C LYS A 273 -14.80 -18.63 -5.71
N PHE A 274 -13.50 -18.41 -5.59
CA PHE A 274 -12.84 -17.22 -6.14
C PHE A 274 -12.72 -17.30 -7.66
N SER A 275 -12.54 -16.14 -8.29
CA SER A 275 -12.24 -16.07 -9.73
C SER A 275 -10.96 -16.85 -10.05
N ASN A 276 -10.94 -17.55 -11.20
CA ASN A 276 -9.71 -18.22 -11.68
C ASN A 276 -8.53 -17.25 -11.86
N ASN A 277 -8.82 -15.96 -12.05
CA ASN A 277 -7.82 -14.90 -12.20
C ASN A 277 -7.54 -14.16 -10.89
N CYS A 278 -7.99 -14.66 -9.74
CA CYS A 278 -7.71 -14.06 -8.44
C CYS A 278 -6.20 -14.05 -8.16
N TYR A 279 -5.64 -12.87 -7.88
CA TYR A 279 -4.22 -12.68 -7.56
C TYR A 279 -3.92 -12.84 -6.10
N CYS A 280 -4.83 -12.41 -5.25
CA CYS A 280 -4.68 -12.48 -3.81
C CYS A 280 -6.02 -12.45 -3.10
N ILE A 281 -6.03 -12.77 -1.82
CA ILE A 281 -7.21 -12.70 -0.95
C ILE A 281 -6.90 -11.71 0.16
N VAL A 282 -7.68 -10.63 0.24
CA VAL A 282 -7.52 -9.60 1.25
C VAL A 282 -8.36 -9.93 2.47
N ILE A 283 -7.71 -10.12 3.62
CA ILE A 283 -8.38 -10.38 4.90
C ILE A 283 -8.74 -9.03 5.53
N PRO A 284 -10.02 -8.76 5.88
CA PRO A 284 -10.44 -7.54 6.56
C PRO A 284 -9.99 -7.55 8.04
N LYS A 285 -8.70 -7.29 8.28
CA LYS A 285 -8.06 -7.42 9.61
C LYS A 285 -8.70 -6.58 10.69
N ASP A 286 -9.20 -5.39 10.35
CA ASP A 286 -9.85 -4.51 11.32
C ASP A 286 -11.13 -5.13 11.87
N GLU A 287 -11.85 -5.92 11.08
CA GLU A 287 -13.00 -6.67 11.56
C GLU A 287 -12.61 -7.82 12.46
N LEU A 288 -11.53 -8.53 12.16
CA LEU A 288 -10.99 -9.56 13.04
C LEU A 288 -10.65 -9.01 14.42
N LEU A 289 -10.12 -7.79 14.48
CA LEU A 289 -9.74 -7.15 15.74
C LEU A 289 -10.94 -6.54 16.48
N LYS A 290 -11.85 -5.87 15.76
CA LYS A 290 -12.97 -5.14 16.37
C LYS A 290 -14.14 -6.04 16.77
N ARG A 291 -14.38 -7.14 16.05
CA ARG A 291 -15.52 -8.03 16.28
C ARG A 291 -15.17 -9.18 17.23
N THR A 292 -15.71 -9.15 18.43
CA THR A 292 -15.45 -10.11 19.51
C THR A 292 -15.62 -11.57 19.06
N LYS A 293 -16.58 -11.83 18.18
CA LYS A 293 -16.87 -13.17 17.65
C LYS A 293 -15.68 -13.78 16.89
N PHE A 294 -14.83 -12.96 16.27
CA PHE A 294 -13.76 -13.41 15.36
C PHE A 294 -12.35 -13.17 15.90
N ASN A 295 -12.20 -12.46 17.01
CA ASN A 295 -10.88 -12.10 17.52
C ASN A 295 -10.09 -13.32 18.07
N TRP A 296 -10.72 -14.49 18.18
CA TRP A 296 -10.04 -15.72 18.54
C TRP A 296 -8.99 -16.11 17.49
N PHE A 297 -9.28 -15.89 16.20
CA PHE A 297 -8.37 -16.23 15.10
C PHE A 297 -7.05 -15.44 15.17
N VAL A 298 -7.11 -14.17 15.54
CA VAL A 298 -5.92 -13.32 15.70
C VAL A 298 -4.96 -13.83 16.79
N LYS A 299 -5.47 -14.62 17.72
CA LYS A 299 -4.70 -15.15 18.87
C LYS A 299 -4.00 -16.46 18.56
N LEU A 300 -4.31 -17.10 17.42
CA LEU A 300 -3.71 -18.37 17.04
C LEU A 300 -2.24 -18.18 16.67
N ASN A 301 -1.42 -19.15 17.08
CA ASN A 301 -0.06 -19.29 16.55
C ASN A 301 -0.09 -19.95 15.16
N LYS A 302 1.06 -20.06 14.50
CA LYS A 302 1.15 -20.58 13.13
C LYS A 302 0.67 -22.02 13.02
N GLU A 303 1.05 -22.85 13.96
CA GLU A 303 0.68 -24.27 14.04
C GLU A 303 -0.84 -24.42 14.15
N GLN A 304 -1.45 -23.68 15.07
CA GLN A 304 -2.91 -23.68 15.26
C GLN A 304 -3.66 -23.15 14.01
N ILE A 305 -3.11 -22.14 13.30
CA ILE A 305 -3.69 -21.66 12.06
C ILE A 305 -3.68 -22.76 11.00
N ILE A 306 -2.59 -23.49 10.86
CA ILE A 306 -2.46 -24.57 9.86
C ILE A 306 -3.46 -25.70 10.17
N GLU A 307 -3.71 -25.99 11.43
CA GLU A 307 -4.63 -27.04 11.87
C GLU A 307 -6.11 -26.63 11.81
N THR A 308 -6.39 -25.33 11.69
CA THR A 308 -7.78 -24.82 11.68
C THR A 308 -8.42 -25.01 10.30
N ASP A 309 -9.57 -25.69 10.24
CA ASP A 309 -10.33 -25.85 9.00
C ASP A 309 -11.21 -24.61 8.71
N ASN A 310 -10.62 -23.65 7.99
CA ASN A 310 -11.33 -22.47 7.46
C ASN A 310 -10.67 -21.97 6.17
N ASN A 311 -11.38 -21.11 5.43
CA ASN A 311 -10.87 -20.63 4.15
C ASN A 311 -9.54 -19.85 4.25
N ILE A 312 -9.32 -19.07 5.32
CA ILE A 312 -8.04 -18.35 5.51
C ILE A 312 -6.89 -19.35 5.62
N SER A 313 -7.01 -20.31 6.52
CA SER A 313 -5.99 -21.31 6.78
C SER A 313 -5.71 -22.17 5.55
N ASN A 314 -6.76 -22.64 4.87
CA ASN A 314 -6.65 -23.46 3.68
C ASN A 314 -5.94 -22.71 2.54
N HIS A 315 -6.25 -21.42 2.33
CA HIS A 315 -5.58 -20.62 1.31
C HIS A 315 -4.14 -20.22 1.70
N LEU A 316 -3.84 -19.96 2.97
CA LEU A 316 -2.48 -19.75 3.45
C LEU A 316 -1.60 -20.98 3.20
N VAL A 317 -2.06 -22.15 3.59
CA VAL A 317 -1.34 -23.42 3.39
C VAL A 317 -1.16 -23.70 1.89
N HIS A 318 -2.21 -23.54 1.09
CA HIS A 318 -2.14 -23.73 -0.36
C HIS A 318 -1.12 -22.79 -1.00
N SER A 319 -1.14 -21.51 -0.64
CA SER A 319 -0.22 -20.51 -1.19
C SER A 319 1.22 -20.76 -0.79
N LEU A 320 1.47 -21.19 0.46
CA LEU A 320 2.81 -21.47 0.95
C LEU A 320 3.38 -22.79 0.42
N ASN A 321 2.55 -23.76 0.04
CA ASN A 321 3.01 -25.06 -0.51
C ASN A 321 3.16 -25.06 -2.04
N LYS A 322 2.46 -24.17 -2.74
CA LYS A 322 2.55 -24.03 -4.19
C LYS A 322 3.80 -23.26 -4.62
#